data_287f7fba7f8441b250c2b83baf0e20fd
#
_entry.id   287f7fba7f8441b250c2b83baf0e20fd
#
_cell.length_a   1.000
_cell.length_b   1.000
_cell.length_c   1.000
_cell.angle_alpha   90.00
_cell.angle_beta   90.00
_cell.angle_gamma   90.00
#
_symmetry.space_group_name_H-M   'P 1'
#
loop_
_entity.id
_entity.type
_entity.pdbx_description
1 polymer ?
#
loop_
_entity_poly.entity_id
_entity_poly.type
_entity_poly.pdbx_seq_one_letter_code
_entity_poly.pdbx_strand_id
1 'polypeptide(L)'
;MRPKQCCAAAPRCRWAKADTALRSLEPAADPSYVNGMTEPGTGARLRDLSLRALAPVRWLVPHRFRSDRPRVPVVRLAGVIGFSTPLRPGLTLAGLARVLDRAFAVRNSPAVALAINSPGGSPVQSHLIFRRIRELAAENNRRVIAFVEDAAASGGYMIACAADEIIADPHSIVGSIGVVGGSFGFDKAIAKIGVERRLYTSGEHKATLDPFLPENPDDVARLKKLQREIHDSFIALVKSRRGAKLGGPENDLFSGEYWAGQRALELGLVDGIGDLRTVLRERFGDKVVTPLVSAERGWLGRRVPGVGGFGRGDLLQTGLGTGLGTGLGTGLAEDLISALEARALWARYGL
;
A
#
# COMPACT_ATOMS: atom_id res chain seq x y z
N MET A 1 -63.45 -34.90 0.00
CA MET A 1 -62.64 -35.54 1.06
C MET A 1 -61.31 -34.74 1.19
N ARG A 2 -61.07 -34.11 2.30
CA ARG A 2 -59.85 -33.37 2.60
C ARG A 2 -58.78 -34.32 3.13
N PRO A 3 -57.49 -34.20 2.76
CA PRO A 3 -56.43 -34.82 3.53
C PRO A 3 -55.66 -33.78 4.42
N LYS A 4 -55.21 -34.33 5.50
CA LYS A 4 -54.65 -33.75 6.72
C LYS A 4 -53.30 -33.08 6.53
N GLN A 5 -53.12 -32.00 7.25
CA GLN A 5 -51.87 -31.36 7.60
C GLN A 5 -50.93 -32.29 8.38
N CYS A 6 -49.62 -32.29 8.01
CA CYS A 6 -48.53 -32.73 8.85
C CYS A 6 -47.52 -31.63 8.95
N CYS A 7 -47.46 -30.98 10.08
CA CYS A 7 -46.37 -30.13 10.53
C CYS A 7 -45.12 -30.98 10.81
N ALA A 8 -43.98 -30.66 10.21
CA ALA A 8 -42.69 -31.13 10.69
C ALA A 8 -41.76 -29.90 10.86
N ALA A 9 -41.25 -29.75 12.07
CA ALA A 9 -40.49 -28.65 12.58
C ALA A 9 -39.11 -28.55 11.91
N ALA A 10 -38.73 -27.33 11.48
CA ALA A 10 -37.36 -26.99 11.10
C ALA A 10 -36.53 -26.64 12.35
N PRO A 11 -35.27 -27.07 12.44
CA PRO A 11 -34.41 -26.66 13.55
C PRO A 11 -33.97 -25.21 13.36
N ARG A 12 -34.18 -24.38 14.37
CA ARG A 12 -33.77 -22.98 14.45
C ARG A 12 -32.24 -22.87 14.44
N CYS A 13 -31.70 -22.17 13.46
CA CYS A 13 -30.30 -21.78 13.37
C CYS A 13 -29.87 -20.98 14.61
N ARG A 14 -28.78 -21.42 15.22
CA ARG A 14 -28.15 -20.93 16.45
C ARG A 14 -27.23 -19.70 16.24
N TRP A 15 -27.52 -18.86 15.26
CA TRP A 15 -26.66 -17.71 14.91
C TRP A 15 -27.21 -16.33 15.27
N ALA A 16 -28.36 -16.26 15.95
CA ALA A 16 -29.02 -15.00 16.32
C ALA A 16 -28.55 -14.41 17.67
N LYS A 17 -27.43 -14.86 18.24
CA LYS A 17 -26.91 -14.34 19.53
C LYS A 17 -25.56 -13.62 19.43
N ALA A 18 -25.02 -13.39 18.24
CA ALA A 18 -23.75 -12.66 18.09
C ALA A 18 -23.91 -11.15 17.88
N ASP A 19 -25.09 -10.66 17.50
CA ASP A 19 -25.31 -9.23 17.20
C ASP A 19 -25.60 -8.35 18.44
N THR A 20 -25.80 -8.93 19.61
CA THR A 20 -26.10 -8.15 20.81
C THR A 20 -24.86 -7.82 21.65
N ALA A 21 -23.71 -8.45 21.36
CA ALA A 21 -22.47 -8.23 22.12
C ALA A 21 -21.58 -7.10 21.55
N LEU A 22 -21.86 -6.58 20.35
CA LEU A 22 -21.07 -5.50 19.74
C LEU A 22 -21.68 -4.10 19.94
N ARG A 23 -22.85 -3.97 20.56
CA ARG A 23 -23.47 -2.67 20.90
C ARG A 23 -23.13 -2.13 22.29
N SER A 24 -22.33 -2.81 23.08
CA SER A 24 -21.98 -2.40 24.45
C SER A 24 -20.55 -1.85 24.62
N LEU A 25 -19.90 -1.42 23.55
CA LEU A 25 -18.58 -0.77 23.60
C LEU A 25 -18.59 0.66 23.04
N GLU A 26 -19.72 1.38 23.17
CA GLU A 26 -19.67 2.84 23.13
C GLU A 26 -19.22 3.32 24.53
N PRO A 27 -18.07 4.00 24.66
CA PRO A 27 -17.72 4.63 25.90
C PRO A 27 -18.69 5.77 26.14
N ALA A 28 -19.52 5.64 27.20
CA ALA A 28 -20.32 6.73 27.71
C ALA A 28 -19.43 7.94 27.97
N ALA A 29 -19.69 9.03 27.29
CA ALA A 29 -19.06 10.31 27.57
C ALA A 29 -19.49 10.75 28.96
N ASP A 30 -18.59 10.66 29.93
CA ASP A 30 -18.74 11.19 31.28
C ASP A 30 -18.72 12.73 31.23
N PRO A 31 -19.80 13.46 31.58
CA PRO A 31 -19.82 14.93 31.54
C PRO A 31 -18.96 15.58 32.63
N SER A 32 -18.29 14.85 33.48
CA SER A 32 -17.45 15.38 34.57
C SER A 32 -16.01 15.74 34.14
N TYR A 33 -15.62 15.57 32.86
CA TYR A 33 -14.26 15.86 32.36
C TYR A 33 -14.08 17.28 31.79
N VAL A 34 -15.02 18.19 32.03
CA VAL A 34 -14.86 19.61 31.69
C VAL A 34 -14.66 20.39 32.99
N ASN A 35 -13.50 20.31 33.57
CA ASN A 35 -12.88 21.35 34.42
C ASN A 35 -11.61 20.79 35.08
N GLY A 36 -10.57 20.72 34.30
CA GLY A 36 -9.20 20.49 34.74
C GLY A 36 -8.24 21.30 33.88
N MET A 37 -8.31 22.61 33.96
CA MET A 37 -7.19 23.46 33.54
C MET A 37 -6.02 23.14 34.47
N THR A 38 -5.25 22.09 34.13
CA THR A 38 -3.94 21.89 34.73
C THR A 38 -3.04 23.02 34.23
N GLU A 39 -2.69 23.90 35.15
CA GLU A 39 -1.59 24.85 34.98
C GLU A 39 -0.41 24.15 34.33
N PRO A 40 0.25 24.77 33.31
CA PRO A 40 1.39 24.15 32.66
C PRO A 40 2.46 23.89 33.72
N GLY A 41 2.81 22.61 33.91
CA GLY A 41 3.76 22.19 34.93
C GLY A 41 5.08 22.96 34.84
N THR A 42 5.74 23.14 35.97
CA THR A 42 7.00 23.91 36.17
C THR A 42 8.07 23.62 35.10
N GLY A 43 8.07 22.40 34.52
CA GLY A 43 8.98 22.02 33.43
C GLY A 43 8.69 22.69 32.08
N ALA A 44 7.43 23.06 31.78
CA ALA A 44 7.09 23.79 30.56
C ALA A 44 7.50 25.27 30.67
N ARG A 45 7.30 25.87 31.85
CA ARG A 45 7.72 27.27 32.14
C ARG A 45 9.25 27.42 32.11
N LEU A 46 10.02 26.44 32.62
CA LEU A 46 11.47 26.44 32.57
C LEU A 46 12.02 26.30 31.15
N ARG A 47 11.33 25.48 30.29
CA ARG A 47 11.72 25.40 28.86
C ARG A 47 11.43 26.68 28.09
N ASP A 48 10.33 27.35 28.37
CA ASP A 48 9.97 28.61 27.68
C ASP A 48 10.91 29.78 28.12
N LEU A 49 11.28 29.82 29.40
CA LEU A 49 12.26 30.79 29.92
C LEU A 49 13.66 30.56 29.36
N SER A 50 14.11 29.30 29.19
CA SER A 50 15.39 28.97 28.59
C SER A 50 15.45 29.31 27.09
N LEU A 51 14.34 29.15 26.37
CA LEU A 51 14.22 29.53 24.95
C LEU A 51 14.21 31.05 24.76
N ARG A 52 13.61 31.82 25.70
CA ARG A 52 13.62 33.28 25.66
C ARG A 52 14.96 33.87 26.07
N ALA A 53 15.69 33.25 27.02
CA ALA A 53 17.04 33.67 27.41
C ALA A 53 18.08 33.46 26.31
N LEU A 54 17.86 32.52 25.38
CA LEU A 54 18.74 32.27 24.23
C LEU A 54 18.40 33.11 22.99
N ALA A 55 17.36 33.95 23.06
CA ALA A 55 16.95 34.80 21.95
C ALA A 55 18.06 35.71 21.39
N PRO A 56 18.88 36.36 22.20
CA PRO A 56 19.95 37.22 21.70
C PRO A 56 21.11 36.48 21.03
N VAL A 57 21.29 35.17 21.32
CA VAL A 57 22.35 34.35 20.71
C VAL A 57 21.90 33.68 19.39
N ARG A 58 20.63 33.78 19.05
CA ARG A 58 20.05 33.17 17.87
C ARG A 58 20.64 33.69 16.54
N TRP A 59 21.24 34.88 16.53
CA TRP A 59 21.91 35.43 15.35
C TRP A 59 23.27 34.76 15.07
N LEU A 60 23.93 34.17 16.09
CA LEU A 60 25.18 33.43 15.95
C LEU A 60 25.02 32.04 15.39
N VAL A 61 23.78 31.51 15.39
CA VAL A 61 23.50 30.21 14.80
C VAL A 61 23.50 30.33 13.27
N PRO A 62 24.32 29.59 12.52
CA PRO A 62 24.36 29.67 11.08
C PRO A 62 22.97 29.54 10.46
N HIS A 63 22.69 30.29 9.40
CA HIS A 63 21.36 30.39 8.75
C HIS A 63 20.73 29.03 8.41
N ARG A 64 21.57 28.02 8.15
CA ARG A 64 21.16 26.63 7.90
C ARG A 64 20.45 25.93 9.09
N PHE A 65 20.69 26.40 10.32
CA PHE A 65 20.09 25.90 11.56
C PHE A 65 18.89 26.73 12.05
N ARG A 66 18.68 27.90 11.43
CA ARG A 66 17.61 28.85 11.78
C ARG A 66 16.35 28.69 10.93
N SER A 67 16.27 27.71 10.03
CA SER A 67 15.15 27.69 9.10
C SER A 67 13.84 27.30 9.81
N ASP A 68 13.04 28.28 10.14
CA ASP A 68 11.61 28.16 10.49
C ASP A 68 10.77 27.74 9.24
N ARG A 69 11.46 27.24 8.21
CA ARG A 69 10.80 26.81 6.97
C ARG A 69 10.01 25.55 7.23
N PRO A 70 8.73 25.50 6.87
CA PRO A 70 7.95 24.27 6.97
C PRO A 70 8.62 23.18 6.12
N ARG A 71 8.73 21.98 6.69
CA ARG A 71 9.34 20.83 6.02
C ARG A 71 8.26 19.78 5.79
N VAL A 72 7.99 19.45 4.55
CA VAL A 72 7.09 18.38 4.18
C VAL A 72 7.91 17.24 3.58
N PRO A 73 8.22 16.19 4.37
CA PRO A 73 8.96 15.04 3.86
C PRO A 73 8.15 14.35 2.76
N VAL A 74 8.83 13.97 1.68
CA VAL A 74 8.25 13.27 0.55
C VAL A 74 8.74 11.84 0.57
N VAL A 75 7.81 10.89 0.54
CA VAL A 75 8.08 9.46 0.32
C VAL A 75 7.64 9.10 -1.08
N ARG A 76 8.57 8.63 -1.91
CA ARG A 76 8.26 8.17 -3.26
C ARG A 76 7.93 6.68 -3.26
N LEU A 77 6.74 6.35 -3.79
CA LEU A 77 6.20 5.01 -3.90
C LEU A 77 6.03 4.69 -5.39
N ALA A 78 7.12 4.25 -6.03
CA ALA A 78 7.14 4.03 -7.48
C ALA A 78 7.46 2.57 -7.81
N GLY A 79 6.67 1.98 -8.72
CA GLY A 79 6.83 0.62 -9.24
C GLY A 79 5.74 -0.36 -8.84
N VAL A 80 5.93 -1.63 -9.19
CA VAL A 80 4.99 -2.72 -8.91
C VAL A 80 5.07 -3.10 -7.43
N ILE A 81 3.92 -3.39 -6.84
CA ILE A 81 3.82 -3.72 -5.41
C ILE A 81 3.96 -5.24 -5.21
N GLY A 82 4.85 -5.64 -4.29
CA GLY A 82 5.03 -7.04 -3.88
C GLY A 82 6.03 -7.84 -4.70
N PHE A 83 6.31 -7.44 -5.94
CA PHE A 83 7.35 -8.07 -6.75
C PHE A 83 8.69 -7.42 -6.45
N SER A 84 9.64 -8.21 -6.01
CA SER A 84 11.01 -7.75 -5.75
C SER A 84 11.98 -8.66 -6.45
N THR A 85 12.72 -8.13 -7.40
CA THR A 85 13.85 -8.82 -8.01
C THR A 85 15.16 -8.18 -7.56
N PRO A 86 16.30 -8.89 -7.64
CA PRO A 86 17.61 -8.33 -7.33
C PRO A 86 17.92 -7.05 -8.10
N LEU A 87 17.43 -6.95 -9.34
CA LEU A 87 17.66 -5.80 -10.23
C LEU A 87 16.61 -4.70 -10.10
N ARG A 88 15.38 -5.03 -9.69
CA ARG A 88 14.26 -4.08 -9.51
C ARG A 88 13.50 -4.39 -8.24
N PRO A 89 13.88 -3.77 -7.11
CA PRO A 89 13.14 -3.93 -5.87
C PRO A 89 11.73 -3.35 -6.04
N GLY A 90 10.72 -4.18 -5.89
CA GLY A 90 9.32 -3.76 -5.85
C GLY A 90 8.97 -3.08 -4.53
N LEU A 91 7.77 -2.50 -4.49
CA LEU A 91 7.26 -1.89 -3.27
C LEU A 91 6.80 -2.97 -2.30
N THR A 92 7.49 -3.10 -1.17
CA THR A 92 7.11 -3.99 -0.07
C THR A 92 7.13 -3.22 1.24
N LEU A 93 6.33 -3.63 2.22
CA LEU A 93 6.37 -3.01 3.55
C LEU A 93 7.78 -3.10 4.15
N ALA A 94 8.45 -4.24 4.03
CA ALA A 94 9.81 -4.42 4.55
C ALA A 94 10.82 -3.41 3.96
N GLY A 95 10.70 -3.13 2.64
CA GLY A 95 11.55 -2.15 1.97
C GLY A 95 11.22 -0.70 2.34
N LEU A 96 9.97 -0.42 2.68
CA LEU A 96 9.46 0.94 2.95
C LEU A 96 9.45 1.30 4.44
N ALA A 97 9.44 0.34 5.36
CA ALA A 97 9.22 0.57 6.79
C ALA A 97 10.13 1.67 7.34
N ARG A 98 11.44 1.56 7.16
CA ARG A 98 12.41 2.57 7.63
C ARG A 98 12.26 3.93 6.95
N VAL A 99 11.81 3.96 5.70
CA VAL A 99 11.58 5.21 4.96
C VAL A 99 10.37 5.92 5.53
N LEU A 100 9.28 5.20 5.75
CA LEU A 100 8.07 5.71 6.37
C LEU A 100 8.35 6.22 7.79
N ASP A 101 8.97 5.41 8.65
CA ASP A 101 9.31 5.80 10.02
C ASP A 101 10.10 7.11 10.06
N ARG A 102 11.10 7.26 9.18
CA ARG A 102 11.89 8.50 9.08
C ARG A 102 11.10 9.69 8.58
N ALA A 103 10.20 9.49 7.61
CA ALA A 103 9.36 10.56 7.10
C ALA A 103 8.44 11.12 8.19
N PHE A 104 7.80 10.24 8.94
CA PHE A 104 6.91 10.64 10.02
C PHE A 104 7.66 11.20 11.26
N ALA A 105 8.91 10.83 11.46
CA ALA A 105 9.77 11.35 12.54
C ALA A 105 10.29 12.77 12.28
N VAL A 106 10.09 13.38 11.10
CA VAL A 106 10.54 14.75 10.80
C VAL A 106 9.83 15.75 11.72
N ARG A 107 10.60 16.45 12.54
CA ARG A 107 10.05 17.45 13.48
C ARG A 107 9.51 18.67 12.73
N ASN A 108 8.47 19.30 13.30
CA ASN A 108 7.82 20.51 12.75
C ASN A 108 7.32 20.33 11.30
N SER A 109 6.96 19.11 10.95
CA SER A 109 6.35 18.81 9.66
C SER A 109 4.83 19.00 9.76
N PRO A 110 4.22 19.87 8.95
CA PRO A 110 2.76 20.01 8.95
C PRO A 110 2.05 18.83 8.29
N ALA A 111 2.72 18.12 7.38
CA ALA A 111 2.19 16.96 6.65
C ALA A 111 3.32 16.08 6.15
N VAL A 112 2.97 14.84 5.77
CA VAL A 112 3.83 13.92 4.99
C VAL A 112 3.24 13.80 3.60
N ALA A 113 4.06 13.96 2.56
CA ALA A 113 3.66 13.79 1.18
C ALA A 113 4.06 12.41 0.66
N LEU A 114 3.16 11.74 -0.04
CA LEU A 114 3.39 10.49 -0.76
C LEU A 114 3.37 10.79 -2.26
N ALA A 115 4.47 10.59 -2.97
CA ALA A 115 4.49 10.63 -4.44
C ALA A 115 4.30 9.22 -4.96
N ILE A 116 3.16 8.94 -5.58
CA ILE A 116 2.72 7.60 -5.96
C ILE A 116 2.79 7.45 -7.47
N ASN A 117 3.51 6.43 -7.94
CA ASN A 117 3.58 6.01 -9.33
C ASN A 117 3.58 4.48 -9.41
N SER A 118 2.40 3.89 -9.35
CA SER A 118 2.27 2.42 -9.26
C SER A 118 1.05 1.89 -10.00
N PRO A 119 1.23 0.85 -10.84
CA PRO A 119 0.13 0.15 -11.51
C PRO A 119 -0.59 -0.83 -10.56
N GLY A 120 -0.13 -0.97 -9.33
CA GLY A 120 -0.63 -1.95 -8.36
C GLY A 120 0.29 -3.15 -8.18
N GLY A 121 -0.30 -4.29 -7.85
CA GLY A 121 0.40 -5.55 -7.57
C GLY A 121 -0.22 -6.29 -6.40
N SER A 122 0.58 -6.86 -5.49
CA SER A 122 0.14 -7.68 -4.37
C SER A 122 -0.88 -6.97 -3.47
N PRO A 123 -2.10 -7.51 -3.30
CA PRO A 123 -3.11 -6.93 -2.41
C PRO A 123 -2.63 -6.88 -0.95
N VAL A 124 -1.93 -7.92 -0.51
CA VAL A 124 -1.42 -8.01 0.87
C VAL A 124 -0.39 -6.91 1.13
N GLN A 125 0.59 -6.72 0.25
CA GLN A 125 1.60 -5.68 0.43
C GLN A 125 0.99 -4.28 0.35
N SER A 126 0.03 -4.06 -0.56
CA SER A 126 -0.71 -2.79 -0.66
C SER A 126 -1.43 -2.46 0.65
N HIS A 127 -2.15 -3.43 1.22
CA HIS A 127 -2.86 -3.27 2.48
C HIS A 127 -1.92 -3.07 3.68
N LEU A 128 -0.82 -3.80 3.75
CA LEU A 128 0.19 -3.63 4.81
C LEU A 128 0.82 -2.23 4.78
N ILE A 129 1.16 -1.72 3.58
CA ILE A 129 1.69 -0.37 3.40
C ILE A 129 0.64 0.68 3.78
N PHE A 130 -0.62 0.51 3.31
CA PHE A 130 -1.75 1.36 3.69
C PHE A 130 -1.88 1.45 5.22
N ARG A 131 -1.95 0.31 5.91
CA ARG A 131 -2.08 0.26 7.36
C ARG A 131 -0.93 0.97 8.06
N ARG A 132 0.31 0.69 7.66
CA ARG A 132 1.49 1.31 8.29
C ARG A 132 1.49 2.84 8.14
N ILE A 133 1.09 3.36 6.99
CA ILE A 133 0.94 4.81 6.78
C ILE A 133 -0.12 5.38 7.73
N ARG A 134 -1.27 4.72 7.88
CA ARG A 134 -2.34 5.19 8.77
C ARG A 134 -1.94 5.13 10.26
N GLU A 135 -1.26 4.06 10.66
CA GLU A 135 -0.72 3.92 12.02
C GLU A 135 0.26 5.07 12.33
N LEU A 136 1.25 5.30 11.47
CA LEU A 136 2.21 6.39 11.64
C LEU A 136 1.56 7.78 11.62
N ALA A 137 0.56 7.98 10.77
CA ALA A 137 -0.20 9.23 10.73
C ALA A 137 -0.91 9.51 12.06
N ALA A 138 -1.55 8.48 12.63
CA ALA A 138 -2.22 8.58 13.93
C ALA A 138 -1.22 8.76 15.08
N GLU A 139 -0.18 7.93 15.17
CA GLU A 139 0.86 8.01 16.20
C GLU A 139 1.54 9.38 16.28
N ASN A 140 1.77 10.02 15.13
CA ASN A 140 2.47 11.29 15.04
C ASN A 140 1.53 12.49 14.88
N ASN A 141 0.22 12.28 14.85
CA ASN A 141 -0.80 13.30 14.56
C ASN A 141 -0.44 14.11 13.29
N ARG A 142 -0.17 13.41 12.18
CA ARG A 142 0.29 14.01 10.92
C ARG A 142 -0.74 13.81 9.81
N ARG A 143 -1.01 14.87 9.06
CA ARG A 143 -1.75 14.76 7.80
C ARG A 143 -0.90 14.09 6.75
N VAL A 144 -1.54 13.31 5.90
CA VAL A 144 -0.91 12.65 4.75
C VAL A 144 -1.56 13.16 3.48
N ILE A 145 -0.75 13.60 2.52
CA ILE A 145 -1.20 14.08 1.21
C ILE A 145 -0.57 13.17 0.15
N ALA A 146 -1.38 12.49 -0.64
CA ALA A 146 -0.90 11.71 -1.77
C ALA A 146 -0.92 12.56 -3.04
N PHE A 147 0.13 12.45 -3.82
CA PHE A 147 0.28 13.02 -5.15
C PHE A 147 0.46 11.86 -6.12
N VAL A 148 -0.45 11.74 -7.06
CA VAL A 148 -0.38 10.73 -8.11
C VAL A 148 0.48 11.28 -9.24
N GLU A 149 1.57 10.57 -9.59
CA GLU A 149 2.38 10.83 -10.77
C GLU A 149 1.66 10.21 -11.99
N ASP A 150 2.28 9.28 -12.74
CA ASP A 150 1.64 8.68 -13.93
C ASP A 150 0.42 7.81 -13.55
N ALA A 151 0.54 7.01 -12.48
CA ALA A 151 -0.54 6.11 -12.08
C ALA A 151 -0.62 5.85 -10.57
N ALA A 152 -1.85 5.77 -10.06
CA ALA A 152 -2.19 5.13 -8.80
C ALA A 152 -3.37 4.18 -9.07
N ALA A 153 -3.06 2.97 -9.56
CA ALA A 153 -4.06 2.01 -9.99
C ALA A 153 -4.04 0.76 -9.12
N SER A 154 -5.23 0.13 -8.93
CA SER A 154 -5.36 -1.11 -8.15
C SER A 154 -4.72 -0.98 -6.75
N GLY A 155 -3.75 -1.82 -6.39
CA GLY A 155 -3.00 -1.70 -5.14
C GLY A 155 -2.34 -0.34 -4.92
N GLY A 156 -1.96 0.38 -5.99
CA GLY A 156 -1.47 1.76 -5.92
C GLY A 156 -2.53 2.73 -5.42
N TYR A 157 -3.78 2.56 -5.87
CA TYR A 157 -4.90 3.34 -5.37
C TYR A 157 -5.26 2.97 -3.92
N MET A 158 -5.16 1.68 -3.57
CA MET A 158 -5.30 1.26 -2.17
C MET A 158 -4.33 2.01 -1.25
N ILE A 159 -3.07 2.15 -1.66
CA ILE A 159 -2.08 2.94 -0.90
C ILE A 159 -2.44 4.42 -0.90
N ALA A 160 -2.89 4.99 -2.03
CA ALA A 160 -3.32 6.39 -2.10
C ALA A 160 -4.46 6.69 -1.11
N CYS A 161 -5.38 5.75 -0.90
CA CYS A 161 -6.44 5.85 0.11
C CYS A 161 -5.91 5.95 1.56
N ALA A 162 -4.63 5.67 1.82
CA ALA A 162 -4.06 5.95 3.13
C ALA A 162 -3.91 7.45 3.41
N ALA A 163 -3.91 8.29 2.38
CA ALA A 163 -3.83 9.74 2.54
C ALA A 163 -5.16 10.35 3.03
N ASP A 164 -5.07 11.51 3.66
CA ASP A 164 -6.24 12.31 4.04
C ASP A 164 -6.74 13.12 2.84
N GLU A 165 -5.87 13.29 1.85
CA GLU A 165 -6.16 13.99 0.60
C GLU A 165 -5.33 13.39 -0.54
N ILE A 166 -5.93 13.22 -1.70
CA ILE A 166 -5.34 12.67 -2.91
C ILE A 166 -5.40 13.72 -4.01
N ILE A 167 -4.25 14.11 -4.52
CA ILE A 167 -4.08 15.06 -5.63
C ILE A 167 -3.53 14.29 -6.83
N ALA A 168 -4.06 14.54 -8.02
CA ALA A 168 -3.61 13.90 -9.24
C ALA A 168 -3.29 14.94 -10.33
N ASP A 169 -2.42 14.60 -11.26
CA ASP A 169 -2.33 15.34 -12.53
C ASP A 169 -3.59 15.07 -13.36
N PRO A 170 -4.05 15.98 -14.21
CA PRO A 170 -5.21 15.73 -15.08
C PRO A 170 -5.12 14.46 -15.91
N HIS A 171 -3.90 14.04 -16.25
CA HIS A 171 -3.60 12.89 -17.08
C HIS A 171 -3.20 11.62 -16.27
N SER A 172 -3.07 11.73 -14.95
CA SER A 172 -2.78 10.57 -14.09
C SER A 172 -3.86 9.50 -14.23
N ILE A 173 -3.46 8.25 -14.21
CA ILE A 173 -4.38 7.10 -14.22
C ILE A 173 -4.73 6.70 -12.79
N VAL A 174 -6.02 6.71 -12.45
CA VAL A 174 -6.51 6.43 -11.10
C VAL A 174 -7.64 5.40 -11.14
N GLY A 175 -7.72 4.54 -10.14
CA GLY A 175 -8.82 3.57 -10.01
C GLY A 175 -8.34 2.13 -10.16
N SER A 176 -8.88 1.39 -11.12
CA SER A 176 -8.64 -0.06 -11.28
C SER A 176 -8.93 -0.80 -9.97
N ILE A 177 -10.11 -0.49 -9.37
CA ILE A 177 -10.54 -1.11 -8.11
C ILE A 177 -11.12 -2.48 -8.44
N GLY A 178 -10.23 -3.46 -8.53
CA GLY A 178 -10.56 -4.82 -8.93
C GLY A 178 -9.44 -5.79 -8.61
N VAL A 179 -9.70 -7.07 -8.82
CA VAL A 179 -8.74 -8.17 -8.63
C VAL A 179 -8.64 -8.97 -9.90
N VAL A 180 -7.43 -9.17 -10.38
CA VAL A 180 -7.14 -10.02 -11.54
C VAL A 180 -6.18 -11.13 -11.14
N GLY A 181 -6.42 -12.32 -11.64
CA GLY A 181 -5.48 -13.44 -11.62
C GLY A 181 -5.51 -14.09 -12.99
N GLY A 182 -4.35 -14.43 -13.51
CA GLY A 182 -4.22 -15.09 -14.80
C GLY A 182 -3.10 -16.12 -14.75
N SER A 183 -3.21 -17.17 -15.57
CA SER A 183 -2.15 -18.13 -15.80
C SER A 183 -2.15 -18.54 -17.28
N PHE A 184 -1.15 -19.32 -17.67
CA PHE A 184 -1.07 -19.90 -19.02
C PHE A 184 -1.35 -21.38 -18.94
N GLY A 185 -2.09 -21.94 -19.93
CA GLY A 185 -2.28 -23.37 -20.09
C GLY A 185 -1.26 -23.94 -21.07
N PHE A 186 -0.46 -24.91 -20.65
CA PHE A 186 0.56 -25.58 -21.44
C PHE A 186 0.27 -27.06 -21.68
N ASP A 187 -0.90 -27.57 -21.27
CA ASP A 187 -1.32 -28.96 -21.41
C ASP A 187 -1.18 -29.48 -22.86
N LYS A 188 -1.71 -28.72 -23.82
CA LYS A 188 -1.61 -29.04 -25.26
C LYS A 188 -0.20 -28.88 -25.81
N ALA A 189 0.59 -27.97 -25.26
CA ALA A 189 1.96 -27.75 -25.73
C ALA A 189 2.87 -28.93 -25.34
N ILE A 190 2.83 -29.36 -24.07
CA ILE A 190 3.66 -30.49 -23.62
C ILE A 190 3.24 -31.82 -24.28
N ALA A 191 1.94 -32.01 -24.53
CA ALA A 191 1.44 -33.18 -25.25
C ALA A 191 2.01 -33.27 -26.69
N LYS A 192 2.11 -32.14 -27.40
CA LYS A 192 2.67 -32.08 -28.78
C LYS A 192 4.16 -32.44 -28.85
N ILE A 193 4.92 -32.17 -27.79
CA ILE A 193 6.36 -32.49 -27.73
C ILE A 193 6.64 -33.81 -26.99
N GLY A 194 5.60 -34.60 -26.68
CA GLY A 194 5.73 -35.90 -26.04
C GLY A 194 6.16 -35.88 -24.58
N VAL A 195 5.96 -34.76 -23.88
CA VAL A 195 6.28 -34.62 -22.45
C VAL A 195 5.06 -34.98 -21.62
N GLU A 196 5.24 -35.88 -20.67
CA GLU A 196 4.22 -36.34 -19.73
C GLU A 196 4.42 -35.64 -18.38
N ARG A 197 3.37 -34.94 -17.88
CA ARG A 197 3.34 -34.31 -16.55
C ARG A 197 2.95 -35.37 -15.52
N ARG A 198 3.82 -35.70 -14.61
CA ARG A 198 3.54 -36.62 -13.48
C ARG A 198 3.51 -35.82 -12.19
N LEU A 199 2.33 -35.72 -11.58
CA LEU A 199 2.10 -34.97 -10.37
C LEU A 199 1.61 -35.91 -9.26
N TYR A 200 2.28 -35.88 -8.12
CA TYR A 200 1.92 -36.63 -6.93
C TYR A 200 1.62 -35.66 -5.81
N THR A 201 0.38 -35.64 -5.34
CA THR A 201 -0.06 -34.72 -4.30
C THR A 201 -0.69 -35.45 -3.13
N SER A 202 -0.57 -34.85 -1.94
CA SER A 202 -1.36 -35.21 -0.77
C SER A 202 -2.29 -34.01 -0.47
N GLY A 203 -3.60 -34.26 -0.52
CA GLY A 203 -4.66 -33.25 -0.44
C GLY A 203 -5.29 -32.94 -1.78
N GLU A 204 -6.63 -32.99 -1.82
CA GLU A 204 -7.45 -32.94 -3.05
C GLU A 204 -7.22 -31.66 -3.90
N HIS A 205 -6.89 -30.54 -3.25
CA HIS A 205 -6.80 -29.24 -3.93
C HIS A 205 -5.37 -28.71 -4.02
N LYS A 206 -4.35 -29.57 -3.87
CA LYS A 206 -2.94 -29.13 -3.94
C LYS A 206 -2.47 -28.81 -5.36
N ALA A 207 -3.13 -29.35 -6.38
CA ALA A 207 -2.82 -29.14 -7.80
C ALA A 207 -3.78 -28.14 -8.47
N THR A 208 -4.39 -27.26 -7.68
CA THR A 208 -5.33 -26.25 -8.21
C THR A 208 -4.64 -25.39 -9.26
N LEU A 209 -5.29 -25.31 -10.46
CA LEU A 209 -4.84 -24.50 -11.60
C LEU A 209 -3.41 -24.81 -12.08
N ASP A 210 -2.98 -26.08 -12.03
CA ASP A 210 -1.70 -26.49 -12.62
C ASP A 210 -1.70 -26.18 -14.13
N PRO A 211 -0.77 -25.35 -14.62
CA PRO A 211 -0.76 -24.90 -16.02
C PRO A 211 -0.44 -26.00 -17.02
N PHE A 212 -0.01 -27.16 -16.57
CA PHE A 212 0.30 -28.33 -17.41
C PHE A 212 -0.81 -29.39 -17.43
N LEU A 213 -1.93 -29.12 -16.77
CA LEU A 213 -3.13 -29.94 -16.81
C LEU A 213 -4.28 -29.18 -17.47
N PRO A 214 -5.27 -29.86 -18.03
CA PRO A 214 -6.49 -29.21 -18.50
C PRO A 214 -7.15 -28.39 -17.39
N GLU A 215 -7.73 -27.25 -17.75
CA GLU A 215 -8.42 -26.37 -16.79
C GLU A 215 -9.60 -27.08 -16.14
N ASN A 216 -9.64 -27.05 -14.80
CA ASN A 216 -10.73 -27.60 -14.01
C ASN A 216 -11.73 -26.49 -13.63
N PRO A 217 -13.02 -26.59 -14.04
CA PRO A 217 -14.04 -25.59 -13.71
C PRO A 217 -14.22 -25.34 -12.21
N ASP A 218 -14.06 -26.38 -11.37
CA ASP A 218 -14.17 -26.23 -9.90
C ASP A 218 -13.02 -25.41 -9.33
N ASP A 219 -11.82 -25.54 -9.88
CA ASP A 219 -10.67 -24.74 -9.49
C ASP A 219 -10.87 -23.27 -9.88
N VAL A 220 -11.40 -23.03 -11.08
CA VAL A 220 -11.78 -21.69 -11.54
C VAL A 220 -12.84 -21.07 -10.62
N ALA A 221 -13.84 -21.85 -10.22
CA ALA A 221 -14.89 -21.39 -9.30
C ALA A 221 -14.31 -20.99 -7.93
N ARG A 222 -13.38 -21.80 -7.41
CA ARG A 222 -12.64 -21.50 -6.15
C ARG A 222 -11.80 -20.23 -6.28
N LEU A 223 -11.06 -20.07 -7.38
CA LEU A 223 -10.28 -18.86 -7.63
C LEU A 223 -11.17 -17.62 -7.69
N LYS A 224 -12.27 -17.68 -8.45
CA LYS A 224 -13.23 -16.56 -8.55
C LYS A 224 -13.87 -16.21 -7.22
N LYS A 225 -14.10 -17.20 -6.34
CA LYS A 225 -14.59 -16.93 -4.98
C LYS A 225 -13.55 -16.16 -4.17
N LEU A 226 -12.29 -16.59 -4.16
CA LEU A 226 -11.20 -15.90 -3.48
C LEU A 226 -10.99 -14.48 -4.02
N GLN A 227 -11.06 -14.30 -5.34
CA GLN A 227 -10.94 -12.96 -5.96
C GLN A 227 -12.08 -12.04 -5.50
N ARG A 228 -13.31 -12.54 -5.39
CA ARG A 228 -14.43 -11.74 -4.85
C ARG A 228 -14.20 -11.33 -3.41
N GLU A 229 -13.77 -12.23 -2.54
CA GLU A 229 -13.47 -11.92 -1.13
C GLU A 229 -12.41 -10.81 -0.99
N ILE A 230 -11.35 -10.87 -1.80
CA ILE A 230 -10.30 -9.83 -1.83
C ILE A 230 -10.87 -8.51 -2.40
N HIS A 231 -11.70 -8.59 -3.44
CA HIS A 231 -12.30 -7.42 -4.06
C HIS A 231 -13.27 -6.73 -3.11
N ASP A 232 -14.13 -7.46 -2.42
CA ASP A 232 -15.06 -6.93 -1.43
C ASP A 232 -14.32 -6.22 -0.29
N SER A 233 -13.21 -6.78 0.16
CA SER A 233 -12.33 -6.13 1.14
C SER A 233 -11.73 -4.82 0.62
N PHE A 234 -11.32 -4.78 -0.66
CA PHE A 234 -10.80 -3.56 -1.27
C PHE A 234 -11.90 -2.50 -1.41
N ILE A 235 -13.09 -2.87 -1.87
CA ILE A 235 -14.27 -1.98 -1.93
C ILE A 235 -14.57 -1.39 -0.55
N ALA A 236 -14.62 -2.21 0.49
CA ALA A 236 -14.86 -1.77 1.85
C ALA A 236 -13.82 -0.76 2.33
N LEU A 237 -12.54 -0.99 2.01
CA LEU A 237 -11.46 -0.05 2.33
C LEU A 237 -11.67 1.29 1.61
N VAL A 238 -11.93 1.28 0.29
CA VAL A 238 -12.17 2.51 -0.48
C VAL A 238 -13.39 3.26 0.07
N LYS A 239 -14.50 2.57 0.32
CA LYS A 239 -15.71 3.16 0.92
C LYS A 239 -15.42 3.78 2.29
N SER A 240 -14.62 3.12 3.13
CA SER A 240 -14.27 3.66 4.45
C SER A 240 -13.43 4.95 4.37
N ARG A 241 -12.63 5.11 3.32
CA ARG A 241 -11.73 6.27 3.15
C ARG A 241 -12.31 7.37 2.28
N ARG A 242 -13.10 7.01 1.26
CA ARG A 242 -13.67 7.98 0.32
C ARG A 242 -15.14 8.27 0.61
N GLY A 243 -15.90 7.30 1.10
CA GLY A 243 -17.26 7.42 1.62
C GLY A 243 -18.15 8.39 0.85
N ALA A 244 -18.57 9.46 1.51
CA ALA A 244 -19.44 10.50 0.96
C ALA A 244 -18.84 11.31 -0.22
N LYS A 245 -17.54 11.16 -0.50
CA LYS A 245 -16.90 11.85 -1.64
C LYS A 245 -17.15 11.13 -2.98
N LEU A 246 -17.49 9.82 -2.93
CA LEU A 246 -17.74 9.03 -4.15
C LEU A 246 -19.00 9.50 -4.86
N GLY A 247 -18.88 9.88 -6.12
CA GLY A 247 -19.91 10.53 -6.93
C GLY A 247 -20.37 9.75 -8.16
N GLY A 248 -20.13 8.44 -8.24
CA GLY A 248 -20.52 7.61 -9.38
C GLY A 248 -21.32 6.38 -9.01
N PRO A 249 -21.93 5.68 -9.99
CA PRO A 249 -22.56 4.39 -9.76
C PRO A 249 -21.54 3.40 -9.21
N GLU A 250 -21.90 2.66 -8.16
CA GLU A 250 -20.99 1.68 -7.54
C GLU A 250 -20.50 0.61 -8.52
N ASN A 251 -21.38 0.20 -9.45
CA ASN A 251 -21.06 -0.80 -10.46
C ASN A 251 -19.94 -0.35 -11.39
N ASP A 252 -19.83 0.95 -11.65
CA ASP A 252 -18.76 1.50 -12.49
C ASP A 252 -17.48 1.66 -11.66
N LEU A 253 -17.60 2.31 -10.48
CA LEU A 253 -16.47 2.59 -9.60
C LEU A 253 -15.69 1.34 -9.17
N PHE A 254 -16.40 0.22 -9.01
CA PHE A 254 -15.83 -1.04 -8.49
C PHE A 254 -15.76 -2.16 -9.53
N SER A 255 -15.85 -1.82 -10.81
CA SER A 255 -15.76 -2.79 -11.92
C SER A 255 -14.32 -3.21 -12.25
N GLY A 256 -13.32 -2.54 -11.71
CA GLY A 256 -11.93 -2.62 -12.14
C GLY A 256 -11.55 -1.62 -13.23
N GLU A 257 -12.45 -0.69 -13.57
CA GLU A 257 -12.21 0.41 -14.51
C GLU A 257 -11.23 1.43 -13.92
N TYR A 258 -10.61 2.23 -14.79
CA TYR A 258 -9.68 3.30 -14.41
C TYR A 258 -9.97 4.56 -15.22
N TRP A 259 -9.59 5.70 -14.66
CA TRP A 259 -9.94 7.02 -15.20
C TRP A 259 -8.74 7.95 -15.19
N ALA A 260 -8.75 8.91 -16.12
CA ALA A 260 -7.84 10.05 -16.07
C ALA A 260 -8.15 10.91 -14.83
N GLY A 261 -7.15 11.64 -14.33
CA GLY A 261 -7.25 12.41 -13.09
C GLY A 261 -8.45 13.35 -13.04
N GLN A 262 -8.77 14.04 -14.14
CA GLN A 262 -9.94 14.94 -14.20
C GLN A 262 -11.25 14.18 -13.96
N ARG A 263 -11.42 13.02 -14.60
CA ARG A 263 -12.60 12.19 -14.40
C ARG A 263 -12.63 11.55 -13.01
N ALA A 264 -11.46 11.18 -12.49
CA ALA A 264 -11.32 10.65 -11.14
C ALA A 264 -11.73 11.69 -10.08
N LEU A 265 -11.50 13.00 -10.32
CA LEU A 265 -11.99 14.08 -9.46
C LEU A 265 -13.53 14.15 -9.46
N GLU A 266 -14.16 14.10 -10.62
CA GLU A 266 -15.63 14.11 -10.74
C GLU A 266 -16.26 12.91 -10.03
N LEU A 267 -15.60 11.74 -10.09
CA LEU A 267 -16.04 10.53 -9.44
C LEU A 267 -15.70 10.48 -7.94
N GLY A 268 -15.03 11.50 -7.41
CA GLY A 268 -14.64 11.57 -6.01
C GLY A 268 -13.52 10.59 -5.61
N LEU A 269 -12.80 10.03 -6.60
CA LEU A 269 -11.66 9.15 -6.34
C LEU A 269 -10.40 9.92 -5.93
N VAL A 270 -10.30 11.19 -6.33
CA VAL A 270 -9.27 12.14 -5.88
C VAL A 270 -9.92 13.41 -5.34
N ASP A 271 -9.17 14.27 -4.67
CA ASP A 271 -9.66 15.46 -3.99
C ASP A 271 -9.30 16.76 -4.73
N GLY A 272 -8.38 16.68 -5.67
CA GLY A 272 -7.95 17.85 -6.43
C GLY A 272 -7.01 17.49 -7.58
N ILE A 273 -6.81 18.49 -8.43
CA ILE A 273 -5.89 18.42 -9.56
C ILE A 273 -4.70 19.34 -9.28
N GLY A 274 -3.48 18.86 -9.50
CA GLY A 274 -2.28 19.63 -9.32
C GLY A 274 -1.01 18.77 -9.16
N ASP A 275 0.13 19.42 -9.08
CA ASP A 275 1.41 18.78 -8.81
C ASP A 275 1.89 19.01 -7.38
N LEU A 276 2.76 18.14 -6.92
CA LEU A 276 3.33 18.16 -5.56
C LEU A 276 3.93 19.52 -5.20
N ARG A 277 4.71 20.12 -6.12
CA ARG A 277 5.46 21.33 -5.82
C ARG A 277 4.55 22.53 -5.70
N THR A 278 3.62 22.71 -6.64
CA THR A 278 2.67 23.81 -6.66
C THR A 278 1.75 23.76 -5.46
N VAL A 279 1.10 22.62 -5.22
CA VAL A 279 0.14 22.47 -4.11
C VAL A 279 0.81 22.64 -2.74
N LEU A 280 2.01 22.10 -2.55
CA LEU A 280 2.72 22.27 -1.26
C LEU A 280 3.19 23.70 -1.03
N ARG A 281 3.54 24.45 -2.09
CA ARG A 281 3.88 25.88 -1.98
C ARG A 281 2.66 26.74 -1.65
N GLU A 282 1.55 26.51 -2.33
CA GLU A 282 0.29 27.21 -2.05
C GLU A 282 -0.16 27.02 -0.60
N ARG A 283 -0.02 25.83 -0.05
CA ARG A 283 -0.48 25.49 1.31
C ARG A 283 0.46 25.88 2.42
N PHE A 284 1.75 25.71 2.20
CA PHE A 284 2.79 25.88 3.25
C PHE A 284 3.76 27.03 2.97
N GLY A 285 3.48 27.81 1.91
CA GLY A 285 4.26 28.97 1.51
C GLY A 285 5.46 28.64 0.60
N ASP A 286 5.93 29.63 -0.15
CA ASP A 286 6.99 29.48 -1.16
C ASP A 286 8.32 28.90 -0.61
N LYS A 287 8.57 29.08 0.69
CA LYS A 287 9.79 28.61 1.35
C LYS A 287 9.69 27.18 1.87
N VAL A 288 8.59 26.45 1.57
CA VAL A 288 8.45 25.06 1.98
C VAL A 288 9.59 24.21 1.42
N VAL A 289 10.15 23.35 2.26
CA VAL A 289 11.21 22.40 1.88
C VAL A 289 10.62 21.00 1.82
N THR A 290 10.80 20.34 0.69
CA THR A 290 10.25 19.00 0.40
C THR A 290 11.38 17.96 0.33
N PRO A 291 11.99 17.56 1.47
CA PRO A 291 13.07 16.59 1.44
C PRO A 291 12.56 15.22 1.02
N LEU A 292 13.18 14.64 -0.01
CA LEU A 292 12.92 13.26 -0.38
C LEU A 292 13.55 12.32 0.65
N VAL A 293 12.70 11.53 1.31
CA VAL A 293 13.13 10.50 2.26
C VAL A 293 13.34 9.20 1.51
N SER A 294 14.60 8.77 1.42
CA SER A 294 14.98 7.52 0.75
C SER A 294 15.59 6.53 1.74
N ALA A 295 15.67 5.25 1.37
CA ALA A 295 16.44 4.28 2.13
C ALA A 295 17.90 4.77 2.28
N GLU A 296 18.54 4.45 3.40
CA GLU A 296 19.92 4.87 3.65
C GLU A 296 20.82 4.44 2.48
N ARG A 297 21.61 5.40 1.99
CA ARG A 297 22.74 5.06 1.14
C ARG A 297 23.79 4.46 2.07
N GLY A 298 24.26 3.25 1.76
CA GLY A 298 25.43 2.69 2.45
C GLY A 298 26.59 3.70 2.45
N TRP A 299 27.52 3.59 3.38
CA TRP A 299 28.66 4.50 3.60
C TRP A 299 29.41 4.91 2.33
N LEU A 300 29.42 4.07 1.29
CA LEU A 300 30.03 4.38 -0.01
C LEU A 300 29.11 5.11 -0.99
N GLY A 301 27.90 5.55 -0.58
CA GLY A 301 26.99 6.36 -1.42
C GLY A 301 26.47 5.67 -2.69
N ARG A 302 26.90 4.45 -2.98
CA ARG A 302 26.43 3.62 -4.10
C ARG A 302 25.52 2.52 -3.58
N ARG A 303 24.28 2.49 -4.02
CA ARG A 303 23.54 1.24 -4.03
C ARG A 303 24.24 0.31 -5.00
N VAL A 304 24.81 -0.77 -4.50
CA VAL A 304 25.15 -1.90 -5.34
C VAL A 304 23.81 -2.56 -5.70
N PRO A 305 23.35 -2.54 -6.97
CA PRO A 305 22.14 -3.24 -7.35
C PRO A 305 22.35 -4.72 -7.03
N GLY A 306 21.47 -5.32 -6.26
CA GLY A 306 21.43 -6.76 -6.07
C GLY A 306 22.12 -7.34 -4.84
N VAL A 307 22.75 -6.56 -3.97
CA VAL A 307 23.23 -7.09 -2.67
C VAL A 307 22.21 -6.75 -1.60
N GLY A 308 21.14 -7.51 -1.51
CA GLY A 308 20.31 -7.64 -0.33
C GLY A 308 21.18 -8.18 0.80
N GLY A 309 21.18 -7.47 1.94
CA GLY A 309 22.05 -7.64 3.07
C GLY A 309 22.37 -9.08 3.46
N PHE A 310 23.46 -9.60 2.97
CA PHE A 310 24.17 -10.66 3.65
C PHE A 310 24.88 -10.02 4.85
N GLY A 311 24.39 -10.32 6.03
CA GLY A 311 25.05 -9.95 7.26
C GLY A 311 26.47 -10.50 7.25
N ARG A 312 27.40 -9.74 7.81
CA ARG A 312 28.85 -10.04 7.87
C ARG A 312 29.20 -11.41 8.55
N GLY A 313 28.17 -12.19 8.91
CA GLY A 313 28.31 -13.53 9.54
C GLY A 313 28.22 -14.70 8.57
N ASP A 314 27.62 -14.54 7.38
CA ASP A 314 27.37 -15.67 6.48
C ASP A 314 28.50 -15.98 5.49
N LEU A 315 29.51 -15.11 5.39
CA LEU A 315 30.63 -15.29 4.46
C LEU A 315 31.70 -16.31 4.93
N LEU A 316 31.62 -16.75 6.18
CA LEU A 316 32.58 -17.69 6.74
C LEU A 316 32.11 -19.15 6.81
N GLN A 317 30.87 -19.43 6.43
CA GLN A 317 30.28 -20.77 6.52
C GLN A 317 29.94 -21.46 5.20
N THR A 318 30.07 -20.77 4.06
CA THR A 318 29.98 -21.42 2.75
C THR A 318 31.40 -21.75 2.26
N GLY A 319 31.81 -22.97 2.57
CA GLY A 319 33.04 -23.53 2.06
C GLY A 319 33.13 -23.45 0.53
N LEU A 320 34.30 -23.07 0.04
CA LEU A 320 34.73 -23.16 -1.34
C LEU A 320 34.49 -24.57 -1.89
N GLY A 321 33.37 -24.79 -2.52
CA GLY A 321 33.06 -26.09 -3.12
C GLY A 321 31.83 -26.05 -4.01
N THR A 322 32.03 -26.08 -5.31
CA THR A 322 31.09 -26.58 -6.33
C THR A 322 29.71 -25.91 -6.47
N GLY A 323 29.61 -24.60 -6.64
CA GLY A 323 28.31 -23.92 -6.83
C GLY A 323 28.22 -22.89 -7.93
N LEU A 324 29.20 -22.76 -8.83
CA LEU A 324 29.20 -21.68 -9.87
C LEU A 324 28.36 -21.99 -11.13
N GLY A 325 27.77 -23.18 -11.24
CA GLY A 325 27.13 -23.61 -12.49
C GLY A 325 25.60 -23.51 -12.56
N THR A 326 24.86 -23.52 -11.45
CA THR A 326 23.39 -23.64 -11.46
C THR A 326 22.61 -22.42 -10.94
N GLY A 327 23.24 -21.53 -10.22
CA GLY A 327 22.55 -20.39 -9.59
C GLY A 327 22.36 -19.18 -10.51
N LEU A 328 23.20 -19.00 -11.53
CA LEU A 328 23.12 -17.86 -12.47
C LEU A 328 22.00 -18.01 -13.52
N GLY A 329 21.70 -19.24 -13.92
CA GLY A 329 20.70 -19.51 -14.97
C GLY A 329 19.25 -19.36 -14.48
N THR A 330 18.95 -19.81 -13.26
CA THR A 330 17.61 -19.74 -12.69
C THR A 330 17.22 -18.30 -12.28
N GLY A 331 18.16 -17.53 -11.72
CA GLY A 331 17.92 -16.14 -11.35
C GLY A 331 17.65 -15.23 -12.54
N LEU A 332 18.36 -15.41 -13.66
CA LEU A 332 18.14 -14.62 -14.88
C LEU A 332 16.77 -14.89 -15.53
N ALA A 333 16.30 -16.14 -15.50
CA ALA A 333 15.00 -16.50 -16.02
C ALA A 333 13.88 -15.91 -15.17
N GLU A 334 13.99 -15.98 -13.84
CA GLU A 334 13.04 -15.37 -12.90
C GLU A 334 13.04 -13.85 -13.03
N ASP A 335 14.19 -13.20 -13.15
CA ASP A 335 14.30 -11.76 -13.36
C ASP A 335 13.67 -11.32 -14.68
N LEU A 336 13.83 -12.10 -15.75
CA LEU A 336 13.22 -11.83 -17.07
C LEU A 336 11.69 -11.96 -16.99
N ILE A 337 11.19 -13.04 -16.40
CA ILE A 337 9.75 -13.26 -16.23
C ILE A 337 9.15 -12.12 -15.40
N SER A 338 9.77 -11.78 -14.28
CA SER A 338 9.32 -10.70 -13.42
C SER A 338 9.36 -9.32 -14.11
N ALA A 339 10.37 -9.08 -14.97
CA ALA A 339 10.44 -7.86 -15.75
C ALA A 339 9.32 -7.79 -16.82
N LEU A 340 9.00 -8.93 -17.44
CA LEU A 340 7.89 -9.03 -18.39
C LEU A 340 6.54 -8.84 -17.71
N GLU A 341 6.32 -9.45 -16.55
CA GLU A 341 5.12 -9.26 -15.75
C GLU A 341 4.95 -7.80 -15.30
N ALA A 342 6.03 -7.18 -14.81
CA ALA A 342 6.00 -5.77 -14.45
C ALA A 342 5.67 -4.89 -15.66
N ARG A 343 6.26 -5.18 -16.82
CA ARG A 343 5.96 -4.46 -18.07
C ARG A 343 4.51 -4.68 -18.51
N ALA A 344 3.99 -5.89 -18.38
CA ALA A 344 2.60 -6.20 -18.71
C ALA A 344 1.61 -5.44 -17.81
N LEU A 345 1.94 -5.26 -16.53
CA LEU A 345 1.11 -4.45 -15.63
C LEU A 345 1.08 -2.97 -16.03
N TRP A 346 2.20 -2.39 -16.45
CA TRP A 346 2.26 -1.02 -16.95
C TRP A 346 1.59 -0.89 -18.33
N ALA A 347 1.81 -1.86 -19.22
CA ALA A 347 1.23 -1.87 -20.57
C ALA A 347 -0.31 -1.89 -20.57
N ARG A 348 -0.95 -2.40 -19.51
CA ARG A 348 -2.42 -2.33 -19.33
C ARG A 348 -2.94 -0.90 -19.33
N TYR A 349 -2.12 0.08 -18.99
CA TYR A 349 -2.47 1.49 -18.91
C TYR A 349 -1.84 2.31 -20.03
N GLY A 350 -1.17 1.65 -21.00
CA GLY A 350 -0.47 2.33 -22.09
C GLY A 350 0.85 3.00 -21.66
N LEU A 351 1.43 2.58 -20.53
CA LEU A 351 2.66 3.11 -19.94
C LEU A 351 3.84 2.16 -20.05
#